data_12b3fa3019df002284d0b5f901296556
#
_entry.id   12b3fa3019df002284d0b5f901296556
#
_cell.length_a   1.000
_cell.length_b   1.000
_cell.length_c   1.000
_cell.angle_alpha   90.00
_cell.angle_beta   90.00
_cell.angle_gamma   90.00
#
_symmetry.space_group_name_H-M   'P 1'
#
loop_
_entity.id
_entity.type
_entity.pdbx_description
1 polymer ?
#
loop_
_entity_poly.entity_id
_entity_poly.type
_entity_poly.pdbx_seq_one_letter_code
_entity_poly.pdbx_strand_id
1 'polypeptide(L)'
;MPIDKIDYDRPAYIIFTSGTTGEPKGVIMTHRATSNTIADVNETYAVGERDVFLGCQIYHLTFLYMIYLAGFSAGGTLVLPSTDKIRDSKYLSELIIRHRVSVINAVPALHQMIVSYLESANVSVDYQVRLLLLSGDWIPVTLPHRIYDLFGDCRVISLGGATEAAIWSISYDISKKQYLQKHSIWISNVQSNILCSKQRNAALP
;
A
#
# COMPACT_ATOMS: atom_id res chain seq x y z
N MET A 1 23.74 -23.04 -5.51
CA MET A 1 24.57 -22.24 -4.58
C MET A 1 23.83 -22.16 -3.28
N PRO A 2 24.43 -22.49 -2.12
CA PRO A 2 23.81 -22.22 -0.85
C PRO A 2 23.65 -20.70 -0.73
N ILE A 3 22.44 -20.26 -0.33
CA ILE A 3 22.21 -18.86 0.03
C ILE A 3 22.99 -18.65 1.31
N ASP A 4 24.09 -17.89 1.24
CA ASP A 4 24.84 -17.50 2.42
C ASP A 4 23.89 -16.83 3.40
N LYS A 5 24.08 -17.08 4.69
CA LYS A 5 23.24 -16.48 5.74
C LYS A 5 23.24 -14.97 5.55
N ILE A 6 22.06 -14.43 5.23
CA ILE A 6 21.90 -12.97 5.08
C ILE A 6 22.13 -12.34 6.44
N ASP A 7 23.08 -11.42 6.50
CA ASP A 7 23.23 -10.55 7.65
C ASP A 7 22.10 -9.52 7.63
N TYR A 8 21.12 -9.69 8.51
CA TYR A 8 19.93 -8.84 8.58
C TYR A 8 20.22 -7.38 8.92
N ASP A 9 21.38 -7.08 9.49
CA ASP A 9 21.75 -5.71 9.87
C ASP A 9 22.46 -4.97 8.73
N ARG A 10 22.74 -5.64 7.60
CA ARG A 10 23.26 -4.98 6.41
C ARG A 10 22.23 -4.07 5.76
N PRO A 11 22.69 -3.01 5.07
CA PRO A 11 21.84 -2.16 4.25
C PRO A 11 21.09 -2.96 3.17
N ALA A 12 19.77 -2.79 3.11
CA ALA A 12 18.93 -3.31 2.03
C ALA A 12 18.81 -2.29 0.90
N TYR A 13 18.58 -1.01 1.26
CA TYR A 13 18.46 0.10 0.32
C TYR A 13 18.75 1.45 1.00
N ILE A 14 19.00 2.46 0.19
CA ILE A 14 19.20 3.85 0.63
C ILE A 14 18.20 4.74 -0.14
N ILE A 15 17.47 5.59 0.59
CA ILE A 15 16.55 6.57 0.02
C ILE A 15 16.98 7.96 0.44
N PHE A 16 17.05 8.86 -0.53
CA PHE A 16 17.30 10.26 -0.24
C PHE A 16 16.00 11.00 0.04
N THR A 17 15.96 11.69 1.17
CA THR A 17 14.86 12.58 1.57
C THR A 17 15.30 14.03 1.49
N SER A 18 14.34 14.95 1.23
CA SER A 18 14.62 16.37 1.29
C SER A 18 14.93 16.76 2.74
N GLY A 19 16.21 17.01 3.03
CA GLY A 19 16.62 17.46 4.35
C GLY A 19 16.11 18.87 4.67
N THR A 20 15.79 19.15 5.93
CA THR A 20 15.40 20.48 6.42
C THR A 20 16.49 21.55 6.21
N THR A 21 17.70 21.14 5.93
CA THR A 21 18.88 22.00 5.65
C THR A 21 19.09 22.25 4.16
N GLY A 22 18.21 21.75 3.28
CA GLY A 22 18.34 21.89 1.81
C GLY A 22 19.17 20.80 1.13
N GLU A 23 20.07 20.12 1.85
CA GLU A 23 20.84 19.00 1.31
C GLU A 23 20.09 17.68 1.48
N PRO A 24 19.98 16.85 0.42
CA PRO A 24 19.33 15.54 0.52
C PRO A 24 20.07 14.65 1.51
N LYS A 25 19.33 14.03 2.42
CA LYS A 25 19.87 13.06 3.39
C LYS A 25 19.52 11.63 2.98
N GLY A 26 20.54 10.78 2.90
CA GLY A 26 20.38 9.36 2.65
C GLY A 26 19.91 8.62 3.91
N VAL A 27 18.72 8.03 3.85
CA VAL A 27 18.19 7.13 4.89
C VAL A 27 18.54 5.71 4.52
N ILE A 28 19.32 5.03 5.38
CA ILE A 28 19.77 3.65 5.18
C ILE A 28 18.77 2.72 5.88
N MET A 29 18.16 1.82 5.12
CA MET A 29 17.27 0.80 5.65
C MET A 29 17.96 -0.56 5.64
N THR A 30 17.85 -1.30 6.74
CA THR A 30 18.41 -2.64 6.88
C THR A 30 17.44 -3.71 6.36
N HIS A 31 17.96 -4.90 6.04
CA HIS A 31 17.14 -6.06 5.71
C HIS A 31 16.18 -6.40 6.85
N ARG A 32 16.63 -6.30 8.10
CA ARG A 32 15.78 -6.54 9.29
C ARG A 32 14.57 -5.62 9.34
N ALA A 33 14.78 -4.30 9.22
CA ALA A 33 13.69 -3.33 9.28
C ALA A 33 12.68 -3.54 8.14
N THR A 34 13.20 -3.75 6.93
CA THR A 34 12.38 -3.99 5.73
C THR A 34 11.56 -5.26 5.84
N SER A 35 12.19 -6.38 6.21
CA SER A 35 11.53 -7.67 6.36
C SER A 35 10.46 -7.65 7.44
N ASN A 36 10.72 -6.94 8.56
CA ASN A 36 9.76 -6.80 9.65
C ASN A 36 8.48 -6.07 9.18
N THR A 37 8.63 -4.94 8.47
CA THR A 37 7.47 -4.21 7.96
C THR A 37 6.69 -5.04 6.94
N ILE A 38 7.38 -5.76 6.06
CA ILE A 38 6.73 -6.62 5.07
C ILE A 38 5.97 -7.76 5.75
N ALA A 39 6.58 -8.43 6.71
CA ALA A 39 5.96 -9.52 7.45
C ALA A 39 4.72 -9.04 8.21
N ASP A 40 4.79 -7.89 8.89
CA ASP A 40 3.67 -7.28 9.62
C ASP A 40 2.49 -6.95 8.69
N VAL A 41 2.77 -6.34 7.53
CA VAL A 41 1.74 -6.03 6.52
C VAL A 41 1.10 -7.31 5.98
N ASN A 42 1.91 -8.30 5.61
CA ASN A 42 1.40 -9.56 5.07
C ASN A 42 0.56 -10.33 6.11
N GLU A 43 1.00 -10.38 7.35
CA GLU A 43 0.26 -11.02 8.45
C GLU A 43 -1.05 -10.27 8.76
N THR A 44 -0.97 -8.93 8.95
CA THR A 44 -2.11 -8.09 9.34
C THR A 44 -3.23 -8.10 8.31
N TYR A 45 -2.87 -8.14 7.03
CA TYR A 45 -3.84 -8.08 5.93
C TYR A 45 -4.04 -9.43 5.24
N ALA A 46 -3.54 -10.52 5.82
CA ALA A 46 -3.65 -11.88 5.31
C ALA A 46 -3.25 -11.98 3.83
N VAL A 47 -2.11 -11.35 3.49
CA VAL A 47 -1.54 -11.40 2.14
C VAL A 47 -0.92 -12.76 1.90
N GLY A 48 -1.22 -13.40 0.76
CA GLY A 48 -0.78 -14.75 0.47
C GLY A 48 -0.60 -15.04 -1.01
N GLU A 49 -0.33 -16.31 -1.31
CA GLU A 49 -0.02 -16.80 -2.66
C GLU A 49 -1.13 -16.60 -3.69
N ARG A 50 -2.39 -16.45 -3.23
CA ARG A 50 -3.55 -16.23 -4.10
C ARG A 50 -3.73 -14.77 -4.49
N ASP A 51 -2.97 -13.86 -3.87
CA ASP A 51 -3.11 -12.44 -4.15
C ASP A 51 -2.41 -12.03 -5.44
N VAL A 52 -3.10 -11.14 -6.14
CA VAL A 52 -2.60 -10.50 -7.36
C VAL A 52 -2.50 -9.01 -7.10
N PHE A 53 -1.28 -8.49 -7.15
CA PHE A 53 -0.95 -7.10 -6.88
C PHE A 53 -0.88 -6.29 -8.16
N LEU A 54 -1.41 -5.06 -8.13
CA LEU A 54 -1.17 -4.07 -9.18
C LEU A 54 0.04 -3.20 -8.82
N GLY A 55 1.11 -3.32 -9.59
CA GLY A 55 2.37 -2.59 -9.39
C GLY A 55 2.41 -1.24 -10.09
N CYS A 56 1.59 -0.26 -9.66
CA CYS A 56 1.42 1.01 -10.35
C CYS A 56 2.24 2.20 -9.80
N GLN A 57 3.25 1.96 -8.96
CA GLN A 57 4.03 3.05 -8.36
C GLN A 57 5.45 3.15 -8.95
N ILE A 58 5.62 3.92 -10.02
CA ILE A 58 6.94 4.15 -10.64
C ILE A 58 7.69 5.31 -9.97
N TYR A 59 7.00 6.28 -9.38
CA TYR A 59 7.63 7.53 -8.92
C TYR A 59 8.16 7.49 -7.49
N HIS A 60 7.76 6.51 -6.69
CA HIS A 60 8.31 6.30 -5.36
C HIS A 60 8.95 4.91 -5.30
N LEU A 61 10.23 4.86 -5.62
CA LEU A 61 11.02 3.62 -5.64
C LEU A 61 10.81 2.78 -4.37
N THR A 62 10.61 3.45 -3.24
CA THR A 62 10.40 2.84 -1.94
C THR A 62 9.08 2.06 -1.85
N PHE A 63 7.97 2.66 -2.32
CA PHE A 63 6.67 1.98 -2.31
C PHE A 63 6.65 0.81 -3.30
N LEU A 64 7.29 1.00 -4.46
CA LEU A 64 7.44 -0.06 -5.45
C LEU A 64 8.21 -1.25 -4.88
N TYR A 65 9.33 -0.97 -4.23
CA TYR A 65 10.17 -1.98 -3.61
C TYR A 65 9.41 -2.77 -2.52
N MET A 66 8.66 -2.08 -1.66
CA MET A 66 7.86 -2.71 -0.62
C MET A 66 6.73 -3.56 -1.16
N ILE A 67 6.02 -3.12 -2.21
CA ILE A 67 4.97 -3.91 -2.86
C ILE A 67 5.53 -5.18 -3.48
N TYR A 68 6.67 -5.06 -4.17
CA TYR A 68 7.31 -6.23 -4.78
C TYR A 68 7.75 -7.23 -3.73
N LEU A 69 8.40 -6.76 -2.68
CA LEU A 69 8.85 -7.65 -1.61
C LEU A 69 7.67 -8.26 -0.84
N ALA A 70 6.62 -7.50 -0.54
CA ALA A 70 5.43 -8.01 0.12
C ALA A 70 4.74 -9.09 -0.73
N GLY A 71 4.48 -8.79 -2.01
CA GLY A 71 3.87 -9.74 -2.94
C GLY A 71 4.72 -11.00 -3.12
N PHE A 72 6.03 -10.85 -3.40
CA PHE A 72 6.90 -11.99 -3.63
C PHE A 72 7.17 -12.82 -2.37
N SER A 73 7.32 -12.19 -1.20
CA SER A 73 7.52 -12.92 0.05
C SER A 73 6.30 -13.74 0.46
N ALA A 74 5.11 -13.32 0.04
CA ALA A 74 3.86 -14.04 0.25
C ALA A 74 3.55 -15.09 -0.83
N GLY A 75 4.41 -15.21 -1.86
CA GLY A 75 4.17 -16.10 -3.01
C GLY A 75 3.12 -15.60 -4.00
N GLY A 76 2.68 -14.35 -3.88
CA GLY A 76 1.65 -13.74 -4.73
C GLY A 76 2.13 -13.40 -6.13
N THR A 77 1.20 -12.96 -6.96
CA THR A 77 1.45 -12.55 -8.35
C THR A 77 1.51 -11.02 -8.46
N LEU A 78 2.43 -10.50 -9.26
CA LEU A 78 2.57 -9.07 -9.52
C LEU A 78 2.25 -8.75 -10.98
N VAL A 79 1.28 -7.86 -11.20
CA VAL A 79 0.92 -7.31 -12.50
C VAL A 79 1.60 -5.97 -12.67
N LEU A 80 2.52 -5.88 -13.62
CA LEU A 80 3.28 -4.66 -13.93
C LEU A 80 2.65 -3.93 -15.11
N PRO A 81 2.11 -2.72 -14.90
CA PRO A 81 1.68 -1.86 -15.99
C PRO A 81 2.87 -1.39 -16.85
N SER A 82 2.62 -1.13 -18.11
CA SER A 82 3.59 -0.44 -18.97
C SER A 82 3.84 0.98 -18.44
N THR A 83 5.11 1.40 -18.40
CA THR A 83 5.55 2.66 -17.79
C THR A 83 4.95 3.90 -18.46
N ASP A 84 4.69 3.84 -19.76
CA ASP A 84 4.06 4.90 -20.55
C ASP A 84 2.54 5.02 -20.27
N LYS A 85 1.90 3.98 -19.74
CA LYS A 85 0.44 3.90 -19.48
C LYS A 85 0.04 3.88 -18.03
N ILE A 86 0.98 4.08 -17.12
CA ILE A 86 0.70 4.02 -15.67
C ILE A 86 -0.28 5.11 -15.18
N ARG A 87 -0.48 6.17 -15.97
CA ARG A 87 -1.46 7.23 -15.70
C ARG A 87 -2.75 7.07 -16.51
N ASP A 88 -2.87 6.02 -17.29
CA ASP A 88 -4.07 5.72 -18.05
C ASP A 88 -5.02 4.87 -17.19
N SER A 89 -6.05 5.52 -16.66
CA SER A 89 -7.06 4.89 -15.79
C SER A 89 -7.84 3.76 -16.48
N LYS A 90 -8.07 3.89 -17.79
CA LYS A 90 -8.70 2.85 -18.60
C LYS A 90 -7.82 1.60 -18.65
N TYR A 91 -6.57 1.80 -19.01
CA TYR A 91 -5.59 0.69 -19.10
C TYR A 91 -5.39 -0.01 -17.75
N LEU A 92 -5.24 0.75 -16.65
CA LEU A 92 -5.12 0.17 -15.32
C LEU A 92 -6.36 -0.62 -14.91
N SER A 93 -7.55 -0.09 -15.23
CA SER A 93 -8.81 -0.78 -14.96
C SER A 93 -8.95 -2.09 -15.77
N GLU A 94 -8.52 -2.08 -17.02
CA GLU A 94 -8.47 -3.29 -17.85
C GLU A 94 -7.51 -4.35 -17.26
N LEU A 95 -6.36 -3.93 -16.70
CA LEU A 95 -5.44 -4.83 -16.00
C LEU A 95 -6.07 -5.41 -14.73
N ILE A 96 -6.76 -4.58 -13.91
CA ILE A 96 -7.45 -5.02 -12.70
C ILE A 96 -8.45 -6.12 -13.03
N ILE A 97 -9.27 -5.92 -14.06
CA ILE A 97 -10.29 -6.88 -14.47
C ILE A 97 -9.65 -8.15 -15.06
N ARG A 98 -8.76 -7.98 -16.05
CA ARG A 98 -8.15 -9.09 -16.79
C ARG A 98 -7.37 -10.03 -15.90
N HIS A 99 -6.61 -9.50 -14.97
CA HIS A 99 -5.72 -10.27 -14.10
C HIS A 99 -6.33 -10.58 -12.73
N ARG A 100 -7.61 -10.20 -12.51
CA ARG A 100 -8.31 -10.43 -11.23
C ARG A 100 -7.51 -9.90 -10.04
N VAL A 101 -7.02 -8.66 -10.17
CA VAL A 101 -6.23 -8.00 -9.12
C VAL A 101 -6.99 -8.00 -7.82
N SER A 102 -6.35 -8.44 -6.74
CA SER A 102 -6.93 -8.52 -5.40
C SER A 102 -6.40 -7.45 -4.44
N VAL A 103 -5.18 -6.94 -4.70
CA VAL A 103 -4.52 -5.94 -3.85
C VAL A 103 -4.05 -4.77 -4.69
N ILE A 104 -4.46 -3.56 -4.31
CA ILE A 104 -3.99 -2.31 -4.93
C ILE A 104 -3.35 -1.46 -3.84
N ASN A 105 -2.05 -1.22 -3.96
CA ASN A 105 -1.34 -0.28 -3.11
C ASN A 105 -0.89 0.92 -3.96
N ALA A 106 -1.46 2.08 -3.69
CA ALA A 106 -1.20 3.28 -4.48
C ALA A 106 -1.46 4.56 -3.68
N VAL A 107 -1.01 5.69 -4.23
CA VAL A 107 -1.38 7.01 -3.71
C VAL A 107 -2.88 7.26 -3.91
N PRO A 108 -3.55 8.03 -3.03
CA PRO A 108 -4.99 8.30 -3.13
C PRO A 108 -5.42 8.86 -4.49
N ALA A 109 -4.61 9.69 -5.12
CA ALA A 109 -4.90 10.27 -6.44
C ALA A 109 -5.05 9.20 -7.53
N LEU A 110 -4.23 8.13 -7.49
CA LEU A 110 -4.32 7.04 -8.46
C LEU A 110 -5.57 6.18 -8.22
N HIS A 111 -5.88 5.88 -6.95
CA HIS A 111 -7.14 5.22 -6.60
C HIS A 111 -8.34 6.01 -7.10
N GLN A 112 -8.34 7.36 -6.92
CA GLN A 112 -9.41 8.23 -7.39
C GLN A 112 -9.56 8.20 -8.91
N MET A 113 -8.47 8.19 -9.66
CA MET A 113 -8.48 8.05 -11.12
C MET A 113 -9.14 6.74 -11.57
N ILE A 114 -8.72 5.61 -10.99
CA ILE A 114 -9.24 4.27 -11.31
C ILE A 114 -10.74 4.22 -10.98
N VAL A 115 -11.13 4.63 -9.77
CA VAL A 115 -12.53 4.65 -9.32
C VAL A 115 -13.39 5.52 -10.24
N SER A 116 -12.95 6.74 -10.57
CA SER A 116 -13.70 7.65 -11.45
C SER A 116 -13.90 7.06 -12.85
N TYR A 117 -12.92 6.37 -13.38
CA TYR A 117 -13.05 5.71 -14.67
C TYR A 117 -14.05 4.55 -14.61
N LEU A 118 -13.94 3.67 -13.61
CA LEU A 118 -14.81 2.51 -13.47
C LEU A 118 -16.28 2.91 -13.25
N GLU A 119 -16.54 3.96 -12.48
CA GLU A 119 -17.87 4.52 -12.31
C GLU A 119 -18.44 5.06 -13.63
N SER A 120 -17.63 5.82 -14.39
CA SER A 120 -18.07 6.41 -15.66
C SER A 120 -18.30 5.37 -16.75
N ALA A 121 -17.53 4.29 -16.74
CA ALA A 121 -17.63 3.21 -17.70
C ALA A 121 -18.85 2.31 -17.48
N ASN A 122 -19.49 2.43 -16.30
CA ASN A 122 -20.68 1.65 -15.91
C ASN A 122 -20.50 0.13 -16.16
N VAL A 123 -19.30 -0.37 -15.89
CA VAL A 123 -18.95 -1.78 -16.14
C VAL A 123 -19.38 -2.58 -14.92
N SER A 124 -20.38 -3.41 -15.07
CA SER A 124 -20.75 -4.39 -14.05
C SER A 124 -19.82 -5.60 -14.15
N VAL A 125 -18.82 -5.65 -13.30
CA VAL A 125 -17.83 -6.76 -13.21
C VAL A 125 -17.71 -7.19 -11.76
N ASP A 126 -17.59 -8.50 -11.57
CA ASP A 126 -17.21 -9.05 -10.28
C ASP A 126 -15.72 -8.78 -10.02
N TYR A 127 -15.44 -7.68 -9.33
CA TYR A 127 -14.08 -7.29 -8.97
C TYR A 127 -13.58 -8.19 -7.84
N GLN A 128 -12.34 -8.65 -7.98
CA GLN A 128 -11.68 -9.46 -6.94
C GLN A 128 -10.85 -8.61 -5.97
N VAL A 129 -10.98 -7.29 -6.05
CA VAL A 129 -10.25 -6.35 -5.19
C VAL A 129 -10.75 -6.47 -3.76
N ARG A 130 -9.91 -7.03 -2.88
CA ARG A 130 -10.21 -7.24 -1.46
C ARG A 130 -9.47 -6.29 -0.53
N LEU A 131 -8.36 -5.69 -1.00
CA LEU A 131 -7.50 -4.84 -0.18
C LEU A 131 -6.98 -3.65 -0.98
N LEU A 132 -7.27 -2.45 -0.48
CA LEU A 132 -6.74 -1.20 -1.00
C LEU A 132 -5.91 -0.52 0.08
N LEU A 133 -4.64 -0.33 -0.20
CA LEU A 133 -3.67 0.33 0.67
C LEU A 133 -3.40 1.74 0.12
N LEU A 134 -3.80 2.76 0.85
CA LEU A 134 -3.68 4.16 0.46
C LEU A 134 -2.59 4.83 1.30
N SER A 135 -1.56 5.33 0.65
CA SER A 135 -0.42 5.93 1.34
C SER A 135 0.21 7.06 0.54
N GLY A 136 1.04 7.87 1.20
CA GLY A 136 1.87 8.89 0.58
C GLY A 136 1.21 10.24 0.34
N ASP A 137 -0.09 10.38 0.55
CA ASP A 137 -0.81 11.66 0.40
C ASP A 137 -2.14 11.64 1.19
N TRP A 138 -2.81 12.79 1.24
CA TRP A 138 -4.12 12.94 1.85
C TRP A 138 -5.20 12.14 1.13
N ILE A 139 -6.01 11.41 1.88
CA ILE A 139 -7.12 10.65 1.35
C ILE A 139 -8.36 11.55 1.28
N PRO A 140 -8.92 11.82 0.08
CA PRO A 140 -10.18 12.56 -0.04
C PRO A 140 -11.31 11.87 0.73
N VAL A 141 -12.07 12.63 1.49
CA VAL A 141 -13.11 12.10 2.40
C VAL A 141 -14.14 11.22 1.68
N THR A 142 -14.44 11.54 0.43
CA THR A 142 -15.42 10.80 -0.38
C THR A 142 -14.86 9.53 -1.03
N LEU A 143 -13.53 9.40 -1.13
CA LEU A 143 -12.91 8.29 -1.87
C LEU A 143 -13.20 6.91 -1.26
N PRO A 144 -13.12 6.69 0.06
CA PRO A 144 -13.42 5.37 0.62
C PRO A 144 -14.84 4.91 0.35
N HIS A 145 -15.82 5.82 0.37
CA HIS A 145 -17.21 5.50 0.05
C HIS A 145 -17.36 4.98 -1.39
N ARG A 146 -16.81 5.71 -2.34
CA ARG A 146 -16.81 5.34 -3.75
C ARG A 146 -16.12 3.99 -3.99
N ILE A 147 -15.05 3.71 -3.25
CA ILE A 147 -14.37 2.42 -3.28
C ILE A 147 -15.32 1.30 -2.81
N TYR A 148 -16.02 1.50 -1.70
CA TYR A 148 -16.97 0.50 -1.18
C TYR A 148 -18.18 0.29 -2.08
N ASP A 149 -18.67 1.36 -2.73
CA ASP A 149 -19.78 1.25 -3.68
C ASP A 149 -19.38 0.46 -4.93
N LEU A 150 -18.12 0.59 -5.34
CA LEU A 150 -17.61 -0.05 -6.55
C LEU A 150 -17.14 -1.50 -6.31
N PHE A 151 -16.34 -1.74 -5.26
CA PHE A 151 -15.70 -3.03 -5.01
C PHE A 151 -16.41 -3.88 -3.95
N GLY A 152 -17.38 -3.34 -3.26
CA GLY A 152 -18.22 -4.08 -2.32
C GLY A 152 -17.51 -4.45 -1.01
N ASP A 153 -17.25 -5.73 -0.79
CA ASP A 153 -16.63 -6.25 0.43
C ASP A 153 -15.10 -6.24 0.33
N CYS A 154 -14.53 -5.05 0.45
CA CYS A 154 -13.09 -4.85 0.45
C CYS A 154 -12.64 -4.16 1.74
N ARG A 155 -11.35 -4.21 2.04
CA ARG A 155 -10.73 -3.43 3.12
C ARG A 155 -10.01 -2.23 2.53
N VAL A 156 -10.24 -1.05 3.11
CA VAL A 156 -9.57 0.21 2.73
C VAL A 156 -8.71 0.65 3.89
N ILE A 157 -7.41 0.65 3.70
CA ILE A 157 -6.43 0.93 4.75
C ILE A 157 -5.67 2.21 4.41
N SER A 158 -5.68 3.16 5.35
CA SER A 158 -4.76 4.29 5.32
C SER A 158 -3.45 3.87 5.94
N LEU A 159 -2.36 3.98 5.19
CA LEU A 159 -1.00 3.70 5.65
C LEU A 159 -0.20 4.99 5.71
N GLY A 160 0.55 5.16 6.78
CA GLY A 160 1.44 6.28 6.98
C GLY A 160 2.73 5.88 7.67
N GLY A 161 3.71 6.77 7.64
CA GLY A 161 4.98 6.58 8.30
C GLY A 161 6.07 7.45 7.68
N ALA A 162 7.24 7.45 8.32
CA ALA A 162 8.42 8.12 7.82
C ALA A 162 9.35 7.11 7.10
N THR A 163 10.19 7.63 6.21
CA THR A 163 11.20 6.80 5.52
C THR A 163 12.08 6.07 6.52
N GLU A 164 12.44 6.73 7.63
CA GLU A 164 13.27 6.20 8.71
C GLU A 164 12.60 5.05 9.50
N ALA A 165 11.27 4.93 9.41
CA ALA A 165 10.48 3.89 10.06
C ALA A 165 10.05 2.78 9.08
N ALA A 166 10.86 2.51 8.05
CA ALA A 166 10.58 1.52 7.00
C ALA A 166 9.23 1.76 6.31
N ILE A 167 8.89 3.03 6.06
CA ILE A 167 7.76 3.55 5.26
C ILE A 167 6.42 3.46 6.00
N TRP A 168 6.02 2.31 6.53
CA TRP A 168 4.71 2.13 7.14
C TRP A 168 4.85 1.77 8.63
N SER A 169 4.60 2.74 9.47
CA SER A 169 4.60 2.59 10.93
C SER A 169 3.23 2.87 11.55
N ILE A 170 2.29 3.37 10.74
CA ILE A 170 0.93 3.72 11.17
C ILE A 170 -0.03 3.12 10.15
N SER A 171 -1.06 2.44 10.64
CA SER A 171 -2.15 1.94 9.80
C SER A 171 -3.51 2.24 10.44
N TYR A 172 -4.50 2.55 9.59
CA TYR A 172 -5.86 2.78 10.02
C TYR A 172 -6.83 2.15 9.03
N ASP A 173 -7.66 1.23 9.54
CA ASP A 173 -8.71 0.57 8.74
C ASP A 173 -9.92 1.50 8.64
N ILE A 174 -10.21 1.97 7.43
CA ILE A 174 -11.33 2.86 7.14
C ILE A 174 -12.57 1.99 7.00
N SER A 175 -13.26 1.73 8.12
CA SER A 175 -14.41 0.82 8.10
C SER A 175 -15.64 1.40 7.40
N LYS A 176 -16.35 0.57 6.64
CA LYS A 176 -17.63 0.89 6.00
C LYS A 176 -18.68 1.40 7.01
N LYS A 177 -18.68 0.88 8.25
CA LYS A 177 -19.63 1.26 9.30
C LYS A 177 -19.39 2.66 9.87
N GLN A 178 -18.14 3.07 10.03
CA GLN A 178 -17.81 4.41 10.56
C GLN A 178 -18.18 5.51 9.58
N TYR A 179 -18.15 5.23 8.32
CA TYR A 179 -18.47 6.17 7.27
C TYR A 179 -19.97 6.49 7.19
N LEU A 180 -20.83 5.52 7.45
CA LEU A 180 -22.28 5.70 7.45
C LEU A 180 -22.79 6.56 8.63
N GLN A 181 -21.96 6.75 9.67
CA GLN A 181 -22.40 7.43 10.88
C GLN A 181 -22.03 8.92 11.00
N LYS A 182 -20.97 9.44 10.37
CA LYS A 182 -20.61 10.87 10.50
C LYS A 182 -19.70 11.43 9.40
N HIS A 183 -20.17 12.45 8.75
CA HIS A 183 -19.43 13.27 7.79
C HIS A 183 -18.30 14.17 8.36
N SER A 184 -18.00 14.15 9.68
CA SER A 184 -17.22 15.21 10.30
C SER A 184 -16.05 14.80 11.21
N ILE A 185 -15.64 13.53 11.27
CA ILE A 185 -14.66 13.07 12.30
C ILE A 185 -13.21 12.92 11.76
N TRP A 186 -12.97 13.13 10.50
CA TRP A 186 -11.74 12.67 9.85
C TRP A 186 -10.46 13.46 10.14
N ILE A 187 -10.55 14.72 10.51
CA ILE A 187 -9.36 15.56 10.68
C ILE A 187 -8.76 15.44 12.10
N SER A 188 -9.55 15.11 13.11
CA SER A 188 -9.08 15.09 14.50
C SER A 188 -8.61 13.74 15.03
N ASN A 189 -9.05 12.61 14.47
CA ASN A 189 -8.76 11.27 15.00
C ASN A 189 -7.53 10.59 14.43
N VAL A 190 -7.04 10.99 13.26
CA VAL A 190 -5.76 10.48 12.72
C VAL A 190 -4.57 10.97 13.55
N GLN A 191 -4.71 12.14 14.21
CA GLN A 191 -3.67 12.67 15.11
C GLN A 191 -3.73 12.10 16.54
N SER A 192 -4.86 11.53 16.97
CA SER A 192 -5.05 11.10 18.36
C SER A 192 -4.98 9.58 18.58
N ASN A 193 -5.10 8.76 17.56
CA ASN A 193 -4.94 7.31 17.65
C ASN A 193 -3.66 6.85 16.93
N ILE A 194 -2.52 7.32 17.41
CA ILE A 194 -1.23 6.71 17.15
C ILE A 194 -1.22 5.39 17.92
N LEU A 195 -1.78 4.36 17.33
CA LEU A 195 -1.45 3.00 17.74
C LEU A 195 -0.04 2.76 17.22
N CYS A 196 0.94 3.14 18.02
CA CYS A 196 2.29 2.65 17.90
C CYS A 196 2.17 1.13 17.81
N SER A 197 2.42 0.56 16.62
CA SER A 197 2.56 -0.89 16.49
C SER A 197 3.60 -1.25 17.55
N LYS A 198 3.17 -2.02 18.55
CA LYS A 198 4.09 -2.55 19.56
C LYS A 198 5.19 -3.21 18.76
N GLN A 199 6.40 -2.65 18.86
CA GLN A 199 7.61 -3.36 18.49
C GLN A 199 7.53 -4.70 19.24
N ARG A 200 7.03 -5.72 18.58
CA ARG A 200 7.21 -7.07 19.08
C ARG A 200 8.69 -7.35 18.90
N ASN A 201 9.43 -7.18 20.00
CA ASN A 201 10.72 -7.81 20.17
C ASN A 201 10.50 -9.32 20.13
N ALA A 202 10.25 -9.86 18.96
CA ALA A 202 10.36 -11.25 18.71
C ALA A 202 11.86 -11.52 18.51
N ALA A 203 12.52 -11.90 19.59
CA ALA A 203 13.75 -12.66 19.48
C ALA A 203 13.41 -13.87 18.62
N LEU A 204 13.87 -13.87 17.39
CA LEU A 204 13.93 -15.08 16.57
C LEU A 204 15.08 -15.93 17.10
N PRO A 205 14.90 -17.25 17.23
CA PRO A 205 15.88 -18.18 17.77
C PRO A 205 17.16 -18.23 16.95
#